data_450555bb0b2e86544c47da3c5233db66
#
_entry.id   450555bb0b2e86544c47da3c5233db66
#
_cell.length_a   1.000
_cell.length_b   1.000
_cell.length_c   1.000
_cell.angle_alpha   90.00
_cell.angle_beta   90.00
_cell.angle_gamma   90.00
#
_symmetry.space_group_name_H-M   'P 1'
#
loop_
_entity.id
_entity.type
_entity.pdbx_description
1 polymer ?
#
loop_
_entity_poly.entity_id
_entity_poly.type
_entity_poly.pdbx_seq_one_letter_code
_entity_poly.pdbx_strand_id
1 'polypeptide(L)'
;MEQYDVLVIGGGPGGYSLGIAAAKKGLSVALFEREHLGGTCLNVGCIPTKYLVDKANAMEKVRALVKKDIFRDAGSFSFKQIQKGKGEVTGKLVNGVKFLLKKAGAAVIEGEAVLKK
;
A
#
# COMPACT_ATOMS: atom_id res chain seq x y z
N MET A 1 9.81 15.10 27.28
CA MET A 1 9.14 13.83 26.85
C MET A 1 7.92 14.26 26.05
N GLU A 2 7.82 13.84 24.80
CA GLU A 2 6.64 14.16 23.99
C GLU A 2 5.44 13.33 24.48
N GLN A 3 4.28 13.95 24.51
CA GLN A 3 3.03 13.32 24.94
C GLN A 3 2.03 13.33 23.80
N TYR A 4 1.36 12.21 23.62
CA TYR A 4 0.31 12.02 22.60
C TYR A 4 -0.93 11.41 23.24
N ASP A 5 -2.10 11.77 22.75
CA ASP A 5 -3.37 11.16 23.19
C ASP A 5 -3.50 9.72 22.69
N VAL A 6 -2.93 9.44 21.51
CA VAL A 6 -2.99 8.12 20.86
C VAL A 6 -1.62 7.73 20.31
N LEU A 7 -1.15 6.56 20.72
CA LEU A 7 0.03 5.91 20.16
C LEU A 7 -0.42 4.70 19.33
N VAL A 8 -0.02 4.68 18.06
CA VAL A 8 -0.33 3.59 17.12
C VAL A 8 0.96 2.83 16.83
N ILE A 9 0.99 1.54 17.10
CA ILE A 9 2.12 0.66 16.80
C ILE A 9 1.78 -0.15 15.55
N GLY A 10 2.52 0.11 14.48
CA GLY A 10 2.33 -0.48 13.16
C GLY A 10 1.54 0.39 12.19
N GLY A 11 2.15 0.68 11.04
CA GLY A 11 1.62 1.53 9.98
C GLY A 11 0.87 0.78 8.87
N GLY A 12 0.35 -0.42 9.14
CA GLY A 12 -0.52 -1.16 8.23
C GLY A 12 -1.92 -0.56 8.11
N PRO A 13 -2.85 -1.20 7.37
CA PRO A 13 -4.21 -0.66 7.10
C PRO A 13 -4.99 -0.26 8.35
N GLY A 14 -4.94 -1.05 9.41
CA GLY A 14 -5.57 -0.69 10.69
C GLY A 14 -4.91 0.53 11.33
N GLY A 15 -3.57 0.54 11.39
CA GLY A 15 -2.82 1.60 12.05
C GLY A 15 -2.95 2.95 11.36
N TYR A 16 -2.69 3.04 10.06
CA TYR A 16 -2.81 4.34 9.39
C TYR A 16 -4.26 4.83 9.32
N SER A 17 -5.24 3.94 9.19
CA SER A 17 -6.65 4.32 9.20
C SER A 17 -7.07 4.88 10.57
N LEU A 18 -6.68 4.22 11.66
CA LEU A 18 -6.90 4.71 13.02
C LEU A 18 -6.20 6.05 13.24
N GLY A 19 -4.92 6.16 12.87
CA GLY A 19 -4.13 7.38 13.04
C GLY A 19 -4.77 8.58 12.35
N ILE A 20 -5.20 8.41 11.09
CA ILE A 20 -5.90 9.45 10.34
C ILE A 20 -7.24 9.81 11.01
N ALA A 21 -8.02 8.82 11.42
CA ALA A 21 -9.34 9.05 12.02
C ALA A 21 -9.23 9.77 13.37
N ALA A 22 -8.31 9.38 14.23
CA ALA A 22 -8.07 9.99 15.53
C ALA A 22 -7.57 11.45 15.39
N ALA A 23 -6.58 11.67 14.51
CA ALA A 23 -6.05 13.02 14.27
C ALA A 23 -7.12 13.97 13.69
N LYS A 24 -7.99 13.51 12.80
CA LYS A 24 -9.13 14.28 12.29
C LYS A 24 -10.14 14.67 13.38
N LYS A 25 -10.17 13.95 14.49
CA LYS A 25 -11.00 14.29 15.66
C LYS A 25 -10.30 15.26 16.64
N GLY A 26 -9.13 15.73 16.28
CA GLY A 26 -8.36 16.71 17.10
C GLY A 26 -7.45 16.08 18.14
N LEU A 27 -7.28 14.74 18.13
CA LEU A 27 -6.35 14.06 19.02
C LEU A 27 -4.92 14.16 18.50
N SER A 28 -3.97 14.33 19.41
CA SER A 28 -2.54 14.22 19.09
C SER A 28 -2.16 12.75 18.90
N VAL A 29 -1.62 12.42 17.74
CA VAL A 29 -1.35 11.02 17.33
C VAL A 29 0.10 10.85 16.94
N ALA A 30 0.76 9.80 17.46
CA ALA A 30 2.02 9.28 16.94
C ALA A 30 1.82 7.85 16.45
N LEU A 31 2.25 7.60 15.20
CA LEU A 31 2.24 6.29 14.56
C LEU A 31 3.69 5.82 14.37
N PHE A 32 4.01 4.67 14.93
CA PHE A 32 5.33 4.04 14.83
C PHE A 32 5.27 2.94 13.77
N GLU A 33 6.22 2.94 12.82
CA GLU A 33 6.39 1.89 11.83
C GLU A 33 7.87 1.53 11.70
N ARG A 34 8.19 0.23 11.87
CA ARG A 34 9.57 -0.22 11.88
C ARG A 34 10.14 -0.59 10.52
N GLU A 35 9.28 -0.91 9.54
CA GLU A 35 9.72 -1.38 8.22
C GLU A 35 9.19 -0.47 7.10
N HIS A 36 7.93 -0.66 6.72
CA HIS A 36 7.34 0.05 5.60
C HIS A 36 5.90 0.51 5.91
N LEU A 37 5.68 1.81 5.87
CA LEU A 37 4.33 2.38 5.99
C LEU A 37 3.40 1.77 4.93
N GLY A 38 2.17 1.45 5.35
CA GLY A 38 1.23 0.69 4.54
C GLY A 38 1.22 -0.81 4.86
N GLY A 39 2.24 -1.30 5.59
CA GLY A 39 2.37 -2.67 6.07
C GLY A 39 2.37 -3.70 4.94
N THR A 40 2.11 -4.94 5.29
CA THR A 40 2.06 -6.08 4.36
C THR A 40 1.09 -5.84 3.21
N CYS A 41 -0.09 -5.31 3.47
CA CYS A 41 -1.13 -5.13 2.45
C CYS A 41 -0.66 -4.27 1.26
N LEU A 42 -0.12 -3.08 1.52
CA LEU A 42 0.31 -2.18 0.46
C LEU A 42 1.61 -2.63 -0.20
N ASN A 43 2.56 -3.14 0.57
CA ASN A 43 3.92 -3.35 0.09
C ASN A 43 4.14 -4.73 -0.56
N VAL A 44 3.60 -5.80 0.04
CA VAL A 44 3.88 -7.18 -0.39
C VAL A 44 2.65 -8.09 -0.44
N GLY A 45 1.46 -7.58 -0.14
CA GLY A 45 0.22 -8.34 -0.03
C GLY A 45 -0.85 -7.93 -1.03
N CYS A 46 -1.91 -7.32 -0.53
CA CYS A 46 -3.15 -7.04 -1.28
C CYS A 46 -2.93 -6.30 -2.60
N ILE A 47 -2.19 -5.21 -2.57
CA ILE A 47 -2.01 -4.34 -3.73
C ILE A 47 -1.14 -4.97 -4.80
N PRO A 48 0.09 -5.42 -4.51
CA PRO A 48 0.90 -6.09 -5.53
C PRO A 48 0.24 -7.35 -6.08
N THR A 49 -0.46 -8.13 -5.25
CA THR A 49 -1.18 -9.32 -5.70
C THR A 49 -2.30 -8.97 -6.67
N LYS A 50 -3.15 -7.99 -6.34
CA LYS A 50 -4.24 -7.52 -7.22
C LYS A 50 -3.70 -6.99 -8.54
N TYR A 51 -2.59 -6.24 -8.51
CA TYR A 51 -1.96 -5.77 -9.72
C TYR A 51 -1.53 -6.91 -10.64
N LEU A 52 -0.86 -7.94 -10.10
CA LEU A 52 -0.42 -9.10 -10.87
C LEU A 52 -1.59 -9.91 -11.43
N VAL A 53 -2.62 -10.13 -10.63
CA VAL A 53 -3.85 -10.82 -11.05
C VAL A 53 -4.55 -10.07 -12.18
N ASP A 54 -4.64 -8.74 -12.10
CA ASP A 54 -5.22 -7.92 -13.17
C ASP A 54 -4.47 -8.11 -14.50
N LYS A 55 -3.13 -8.13 -14.46
CA LYS A 55 -2.33 -8.35 -15.68
C LYS A 55 -2.47 -9.77 -16.21
N ALA A 56 -2.52 -10.78 -15.34
CA ALA A 56 -2.78 -12.17 -15.74
C ALA A 56 -4.15 -12.33 -16.40
N ASN A 57 -5.20 -11.72 -15.82
CA ASN A 57 -6.55 -11.74 -16.40
C ASN A 57 -6.61 -11.03 -17.77
N ALA A 58 -5.90 -9.91 -17.93
CA ALA A 58 -5.81 -9.24 -19.23
C ALA A 58 -5.17 -10.14 -20.30
N MET A 59 -4.09 -10.82 -19.96
CA MET A 59 -3.43 -11.78 -20.87
C MET A 59 -4.35 -12.94 -21.22
N GLU A 60 -5.10 -13.48 -20.28
CA GLU A 60 -6.05 -14.57 -20.52
C GLU A 60 -7.19 -14.13 -21.47
N LYS A 61 -7.69 -12.90 -21.32
CA LYS A 61 -8.66 -12.32 -22.25
C LYS A 61 -8.10 -12.26 -23.67
N VAL A 62 -6.85 -11.81 -23.87
CA VAL A 62 -6.23 -11.78 -25.20
C VAL A 62 -6.10 -13.19 -25.76
N ARG A 63 -5.65 -14.18 -24.99
CA ARG A 63 -5.58 -15.58 -25.42
C ARG A 63 -6.95 -16.14 -25.84
N ALA A 64 -8.01 -15.77 -25.11
CA ALA A 64 -9.37 -16.18 -25.47
C ALA A 64 -9.83 -15.60 -26.81
N LEU A 65 -9.39 -14.36 -27.13
CA LEU A 65 -9.68 -13.73 -28.41
C LEU A 65 -8.89 -14.36 -29.57
N VAL A 66 -7.66 -14.81 -29.31
CA VAL A 66 -6.87 -15.60 -30.29
C VAL A 66 -7.56 -16.92 -30.60
N LYS A 67 -8.06 -17.63 -29.59
CA LYS A 67 -8.81 -18.90 -29.78
C LYS A 67 -10.07 -18.75 -30.63
N LYS A 68 -10.61 -17.53 -30.74
CA LYS A 68 -11.79 -17.20 -31.56
C LYS A 68 -11.44 -16.56 -32.91
N ASP A 69 -10.17 -16.59 -33.30
CA ASP A 69 -9.66 -15.98 -34.55
C ASP A 69 -9.92 -14.46 -34.66
N ILE A 70 -10.18 -13.78 -33.53
CA ILE A 70 -10.35 -12.32 -33.48
C ILE A 70 -8.99 -11.63 -33.50
N PHE A 71 -8.00 -12.20 -32.85
CA PHE A 71 -6.60 -11.78 -32.87
C PHE A 71 -5.74 -12.87 -33.51
N ARG A 72 -4.72 -12.49 -34.27
CA ARG A 72 -3.80 -13.43 -34.91
C ARG A 72 -2.92 -14.18 -33.92
N ASP A 73 -2.43 -13.47 -32.91
CA ASP A 73 -1.59 -14.03 -31.87
C ASP A 73 -1.78 -13.26 -30.55
N ALA A 74 -1.33 -13.83 -29.45
CA ALA A 74 -1.40 -13.21 -28.13
C ALA A 74 -0.26 -12.19 -27.88
N GLY A 75 0.66 -12.05 -28.82
CA GLY A 75 1.85 -11.25 -28.65
C GLY A 75 2.80 -11.76 -27.57
N SER A 76 3.78 -10.94 -27.23
CA SER A 76 4.70 -11.19 -26.11
C SER A 76 4.40 -10.23 -24.97
N PHE A 77 4.75 -10.63 -23.75
CA PHE A 77 4.65 -9.76 -22.59
C PHE A 77 6.01 -9.59 -21.90
N SER A 78 6.21 -8.46 -21.24
CA SER A 78 7.41 -8.20 -20.45
C SER A 78 7.10 -8.28 -18.97
N PHE A 79 7.54 -9.35 -18.32
CA PHE A 79 7.40 -9.48 -16.86
C PHE A 79 8.15 -8.37 -16.12
N LYS A 80 9.28 -7.89 -16.67
CA LYS A 80 10.01 -6.73 -16.13
C LYS A 80 9.14 -5.47 -16.07
N GLN A 81 8.35 -5.20 -17.12
CA GLN A 81 7.44 -4.05 -17.13
C GLN A 81 6.27 -4.23 -16.16
N ILE A 82 5.76 -5.45 -16.04
CA ILE A 82 4.73 -5.78 -15.04
C ILE A 82 5.26 -5.51 -13.62
N GLN A 83 6.47 -5.96 -13.30
CA GLN A 83 7.10 -5.72 -12.00
C GLN A 83 7.35 -4.23 -11.74
N LYS A 84 7.78 -3.49 -12.75
CA LYS A 84 7.96 -2.03 -12.66
C LYS A 84 6.64 -1.34 -12.32
N GLY A 85 5.58 -1.61 -13.09
CA GLY A 85 4.25 -1.01 -12.86
C GLY A 85 3.66 -1.40 -11.49
N LYS A 86 3.89 -2.63 -11.03
CA LYS A 86 3.54 -3.04 -9.66
C LYS A 86 4.21 -2.15 -8.62
N GLY A 87 5.51 -1.91 -8.75
CA GLY A 87 6.27 -1.03 -7.85
C GLY A 87 5.78 0.42 -7.86
N GLU A 88 5.47 0.95 -9.04
CA GLU A 88 4.93 2.30 -9.20
C GLU A 88 3.57 2.47 -8.47
N VAL A 89 2.66 1.50 -8.63
CA VAL A 89 1.35 1.52 -7.96
C VAL A 89 1.51 1.43 -6.44
N THR A 90 2.35 0.52 -5.96
CA THR A 90 2.65 0.38 -4.53
C THR A 90 3.22 1.67 -3.95
N GLY A 91 4.25 2.23 -4.58
CA GLY A 91 4.89 3.47 -4.14
C GLY A 91 3.91 4.66 -4.11
N LYS A 92 3.05 4.79 -5.13
CA LYS A 92 2.03 5.83 -5.18
C LYS A 92 1.05 5.73 -4.02
N LEU A 93 0.61 4.53 -3.66
CA LEU A 93 -0.33 4.33 -2.55
C LEU A 93 0.33 4.56 -1.19
N VAL A 94 1.55 4.09 -0.98
CA VAL A 94 2.31 4.37 0.25
C VAL A 94 2.52 5.87 0.45
N ASN A 95 2.92 6.59 -0.61
CA ASN A 95 3.05 8.04 -0.57
C ASN A 95 1.71 8.74 -0.29
N GLY A 96 0.61 8.20 -0.81
CA GLY A 96 -0.74 8.69 -0.51
C GLY A 96 -1.09 8.56 0.97
N VAL A 97 -0.79 7.42 1.59
CA VAL A 97 -0.98 7.20 3.03
C VAL A 97 -0.13 8.17 3.85
N LYS A 98 1.15 8.34 3.49
CA LYS A 98 2.06 9.29 4.15
C LYS A 98 1.53 10.72 4.08
N PHE A 99 1.04 11.12 2.91
CA PHE A 99 0.41 12.42 2.71
C PHE A 99 -0.84 12.61 3.58
N LEU A 100 -1.72 11.60 3.63
CA LEU A 100 -2.96 11.67 4.42
C LEU A 100 -2.70 11.75 5.93
N LEU A 101 -1.73 11.01 6.46
CA LEU A 101 -1.31 11.09 7.85
C LEU A 101 -0.78 12.50 8.18
N LYS A 102 0.13 13.00 7.35
CA LYS A 102 0.68 14.35 7.50
C LYS A 102 -0.41 15.42 7.45
N LYS A 103 -1.32 15.33 6.48
CA LYS A 103 -2.45 16.26 6.31
C LYS A 103 -3.40 16.24 7.52
N ALA A 104 -3.58 15.07 8.14
CA ALA A 104 -4.39 14.92 9.34
C ALA A 104 -3.69 15.43 10.63
N GLY A 105 -2.38 15.69 10.58
CA GLY A 105 -1.60 16.12 11.73
C GLY A 105 -1.03 14.99 12.58
N ALA A 106 -1.07 13.73 12.10
CA ALA A 106 -0.46 12.60 12.78
C ALA A 106 1.07 12.59 12.55
N ALA A 107 1.83 12.43 13.63
CA ALA A 107 3.27 12.20 13.56
C ALA A 107 3.55 10.75 13.11
N VAL A 108 4.41 10.57 12.11
CA VAL A 108 4.90 9.26 11.70
C VAL A 108 6.34 9.11 12.13
N ILE A 109 6.61 8.11 12.95
CA ILE A 109 7.92 7.85 13.55
C ILE A 109 8.41 6.50 13.00
N GLU A 110 9.52 6.56 12.24
CA GLU A 110 10.18 5.36 11.74
C GLU A 110 11.00 4.73 12.86
N GLY A 111 10.67 3.50 13.23
CA GLY A 111 11.35 2.76 14.28
C GLY A 111 10.49 1.75 15.00
N GLU A 112 11.14 0.93 15.81
CA GLU A 112 10.47 -0.08 16.63
C GLU A 112 9.98 0.54 17.94
N ALA A 113 8.70 0.36 18.23
CA ALA A 113 8.10 0.77 19.50
C ALA A 113 8.13 -0.37 20.52
N VAL A 114 8.56 -0.06 21.75
CA VAL A 114 8.61 -1.00 22.86
C VAL A 114 7.82 -0.45 24.04
N LEU A 115 6.88 -1.23 24.53
CA LEU A 115 6.15 -0.90 25.76
C LEU A 115 7.05 -1.17 26.96
N LYS A 116 7.26 -0.15 27.79
CA LYS A 116 7.95 -0.31 29.08
C LYS A 116 6.90 -0.48 30.18
N LYS A 117 7.24 -1.37 31.14
CA LYS A 117 6.47 -1.51 32.39
C LYS A 117 6.67 -0.29 33.27
#